data_fb08e0606e88c4dc322e2358f9d3911f
#
_entry.id   fb08e0606e88c4dc322e2358f9d3911f
#
_cell.length_a   1.000
_cell.length_b   1.000
_cell.length_c   1.000
_cell.angle_alpha   90.00
_cell.angle_beta   90.00
_cell.angle_gamma   90.00
#
_symmetry.space_group_name_H-M   'P 1'
#
loop_
_entity.id
_entity.type
_entity.pdbx_description
1 polymer ?
#
loop_
_entity_poly.entity_id
_entity_poly.type
_entity_poly.pdbx_seq_one_letter_code
_entity_poly.pdbx_strand_id
1 'polypeptide(L)'
;MTALTRKEGIMAKIYRPNSLLELKALADDNSVRLGDIDTSLITDMTELFLRSKRKNFDGLETWDTSNVTCMSHMFCMAKYFNHPI
;
A
#
# COMPACT_ATOMS: atom_id res chain seq x y z
N MET A 1 -2.06 -15.76 22.85
CA MET A 1 -1.82 -15.10 22.39
C MET A 1 -1.73 -14.47 22.20
N THR A 2 -1.55 -14.67 22.32
CA THR A 2 -1.28 -13.88 21.90
C THR A 2 -1.21 -13.27 21.33
N ALA A 3 -0.96 -13.44 21.47
CA ALA A 3 -0.67 -12.76 20.84
C ALA A 3 -0.47 -12.53 20.28
N LEU A 4 -0.36 -12.95 20.47
CA LEU A 4 0.00 -12.55 19.78
C LEU A 4 -0.24 -12.07 19.18
N THR A 5 -0.20 -12.08 19.44
CA THR A 5 -0.20 -11.43 18.73
C THR A 5 -0.51 -10.71 18.21
N ARG A 6 -0.54 -10.61 18.27
CA ARG A 6 -0.50 -9.72 17.79
C ARG A 6 0.02 -9.05 17.45
N LYS A 7 0.55 -9.25 17.69
CA LYS A 7 1.23 -8.66 17.33
C LYS A 7 1.52 -8.90 16.58
N GLU A 8 1.33 -9.70 16.88
CA GLU A 8 1.65 -9.86 16.17
C GLU A 8 1.49 -9.88 15.27
N GLY A 9 1.21 -10.07 15.42
CA GLY A 9 1.16 -9.90 14.65
C GLY A 9 1.04 -9.56 13.98
N ILE A 10 1.13 -9.72 14.12
CA ILE A 10 1.39 -9.23 13.73
C ILE A 10 1.31 -8.70 12.78
N MET A 11 1.31 -8.92 13.02
CA MET A 11 1.18 -8.34 11.93
C MET A 11 1.22 -8.99 10.67
N ALA A 12 0.53 -9.94 10.42
CA ALA A 12 0.46 -10.61 9.17
C ALA A 12 -0.23 -9.74 8.13
N LYS A 13 0.39 -9.62 6.96
CA LYS A 13 -0.24 -8.93 5.85
C LYS A 13 -1.23 -9.88 5.19
N ILE A 14 -2.38 -9.35 4.77
CA ILE A 14 -3.47 -10.16 4.21
C ILE A 14 -3.31 -10.31 2.69
N TYR A 15 -2.85 -9.25 2.02
CA TYR A 15 -2.75 -9.21 0.56
C TYR A 15 -1.29 -9.20 0.14
N ARG A 16 -0.94 -9.98 -0.89
CA ARG A 16 0.43 -10.05 -1.40
C ARG A 16 0.45 -9.92 -2.93
N PRO A 17 0.15 -8.72 -3.45
CA PRO A 17 0.18 -8.52 -4.90
C PRO A 17 1.60 -8.69 -5.43
N ASN A 18 1.71 -9.18 -6.67
CA ASN A 18 3.02 -9.32 -7.31
C ASN A 18 3.12 -8.52 -8.61
N SER A 19 2.16 -7.64 -8.87
CA SER A 19 2.19 -6.77 -10.04
C SER A 19 1.55 -5.43 -9.70
N LEU A 20 1.88 -4.42 -10.50
CA LEU A 20 1.28 -3.10 -10.34
C LEU A 20 -0.24 -3.16 -10.52
N LEU A 21 -0.71 -3.95 -11.47
CA LEU A 21 -2.14 -4.06 -11.73
C LEU A 21 -2.90 -4.59 -10.51
N GLU A 22 -2.36 -5.63 -9.89
CA GLU A 22 -2.98 -6.18 -8.67
C GLU A 22 -2.93 -5.18 -7.53
N LEU A 23 -1.80 -4.53 -7.36
CA LEU A 23 -1.64 -3.55 -6.29
C LEU A 23 -2.58 -2.37 -6.49
N LYS A 24 -2.73 -1.90 -7.73
CA LYS A 24 -3.61 -0.78 -8.01
C LYS A 24 -5.06 -1.11 -7.70
N ALA A 25 -5.50 -2.31 -8.02
CA ALA A 25 -6.86 -2.74 -7.70
C ALA A 25 -7.11 -2.69 -6.20
N LEU A 26 -6.14 -3.14 -5.40
CA LEU A 26 -6.25 -3.07 -3.95
C LEU A 26 -6.21 -1.63 -3.45
N ALA A 27 -5.34 -0.82 -4.03
CA ALA A 27 -5.17 0.58 -3.60
C ALA A 27 -6.40 1.44 -3.91
N ASP A 28 -7.13 1.10 -4.96
CA ASP A 28 -8.33 1.83 -5.35
C ASP A 28 -9.55 1.42 -4.53
N ASP A 29 -9.47 0.35 -3.77
CA ASP A 29 -10.56 -0.16 -2.96
C ASP A 29 -10.47 0.43 -1.54
N ASN A 30 -11.38 1.34 -1.22
CA ASN A 30 -11.37 2.00 0.09
C ASN A 30 -11.64 1.06 1.26
N SER A 31 -12.17 -0.13 1.01
CA SER A 31 -12.38 -1.11 2.06
C SER A 31 -11.11 -1.88 2.40
N VAL A 32 -10.10 -1.81 1.56
CA VAL A 32 -8.81 -2.45 1.80
C VAL A 32 -7.91 -1.48 2.57
N ARG A 33 -7.34 -1.95 3.67
CA ARG A 33 -6.42 -1.12 4.46
C ARG A 33 -5.02 -1.27 3.89
N LEU A 34 -4.37 -0.14 3.62
CA LEU A 34 -3.03 -0.18 3.02
C LEU A 34 -2.04 -0.95 3.88
N GLY A 35 -2.19 -0.88 5.21
CA GLY A 35 -1.32 -1.61 6.12
C GLY A 35 -1.43 -3.12 6.03
N ASP A 36 -2.48 -3.63 5.39
CA ASP A 36 -2.69 -5.06 5.22
C ASP A 36 -2.05 -5.60 3.93
N ILE A 37 -1.42 -4.72 3.15
CA ILE A 37 -0.82 -5.11 1.86
C ILE A 37 0.67 -5.32 2.02
N ASP A 38 1.15 -6.50 1.65
CA ASP A 38 2.58 -6.82 1.58
C ASP A 38 3.09 -6.41 0.21
N THR A 39 3.89 -5.36 0.15
CA THR A 39 4.40 -4.83 -1.10
C THR A 39 5.80 -5.32 -1.45
N SER A 40 6.32 -6.30 -0.70
CA SER A 40 7.70 -6.74 -0.86
C SER A 40 8.01 -7.30 -2.26
N LEU A 41 6.99 -7.77 -2.99
CA LEU A 41 7.17 -8.32 -4.34
C LEU A 41 7.01 -7.26 -5.44
N ILE A 42 6.67 -6.04 -5.08
CA ILE A 42 6.38 -4.99 -6.07
C ILE A 42 7.66 -4.30 -6.50
N THR A 43 7.83 -4.17 -7.81
CA THR A 43 8.98 -3.46 -8.39
C THR A 43 8.59 -2.15 -9.07
N ASP A 44 7.30 -1.95 -9.36
CA ASP A 44 6.81 -0.79 -10.08
C ASP A 44 5.57 -0.24 -9.37
N MET A 45 5.63 1.04 -8.99
CA MET A 45 4.50 1.74 -8.38
C MET A 45 4.12 2.99 -9.18
N THR A 46 4.43 2.97 -10.48
CA THR A 46 4.12 4.08 -11.37
C THR A 46 2.62 4.37 -11.35
N GLU A 47 2.27 5.62 -11.06
CA GLU A 47 0.89 6.11 -11.08
C GLU A 47 -0.06 5.34 -10.16
N LEU A 48 0.48 4.70 -9.12
CA LEU A 48 -0.34 3.85 -8.25
C LEU A 48 -1.54 4.58 -7.66
N PHE A 49 -1.35 5.80 -7.19
CA PHE A 49 -2.42 6.62 -6.62
C PHE A 49 -2.78 7.80 -7.51
N LEU A 50 -2.47 7.72 -8.81
CA LEU A 50 -2.79 8.80 -9.74
C LEU A 50 -4.29 9.07 -9.71
N ARG A 51 -4.66 10.31 -9.42
CA ARG A 51 -6.06 10.76 -9.34
C ARG A 51 -6.90 9.94 -8.37
N SER A 52 -6.25 9.31 -7.40
CA SER A 52 -6.95 8.49 -6.42
C SER A 52 -7.92 9.33 -5.59
N LYS A 53 -9.08 8.77 -5.32
CA LYS A 53 -10.06 9.38 -4.43
C LYS A 53 -9.97 8.79 -3.02
N ARG A 54 -8.95 7.98 -2.79
CA ARG A 54 -8.74 7.38 -1.48
C ARG A 54 -8.47 8.46 -0.45
N LYS A 55 -9.10 8.34 0.72
CA LYS A 55 -8.96 9.32 1.79
C LYS A 55 -8.07 8.86 2.91
N ASN A 56 -8.04 7.57 3.18
CA ASN A 56 -7.26 7.01 4.27
C ASN A 56 -6.01 6.32 3.74
N PHE A 57 -4.85 6.92 4.01
CA PHE A 57 -3.55 6.38 3.61
C PHE A 57 -2.79 5.77 4.79
N ASP A 58 -3.45 5.57 5.92
CA ASP A 58 -2.82 4.96 7.09
C ASP A 58 -2.31 3.58 6.74
N GLY A 59 -1.10 3.29 7.20
CA GLY A 59 -0.43 2.02 6.91
C GLY A 59 0.54 2.11 5.76
N LEU A 60 0.49 3.18 4.96
CA LEU A 60 1.43 3.37 3.85
C LEU A 60 2.87 3.35 4.35
N GLU A 61 3.11 3.87 5.53
CA GLU A 61 4.45 3.92 6.13
C GLU A 61 5.02 2.53 6.42
N THR A 62 4.18 1.50 6.41
CA THR A 62 4.64 0.12 6.67
C THR A 62 5.07 -0.61 5.40
N TRP A 63 4.91 0.03 4.24
CA TRP A 63 5.21 -0.64 2.97
C TRP A 63 6.70 -0.84 2.79
N ASP A 64 7.06 -2.04 2.34
CA ASP A 64 8.42 -2.38 1.96
C ASP A 64 8.60 -2.01 0.49
N THR A 65 9.36 -0.95 0.23
CA THR A 65 9.62 -0.48 -1.13
C THR A 65 11.03 -0.80 -1.59
N SER A 66 11.71 -1.70 -0.90
CA SER A 66 13.12 -1.99 -1.18
C SER A 66 13.36 -2.54 -2.58
N ASN A 67 12.34 -3.16 -3.18
CA ASN A 67 12.45 -3.70 -4.54
C ASN A 67 11.83 -2.79 -5.60
N VAL A 68 11.31 -1.63 -5.21
CA VAL A 68 10.64 -0.72 -6.15
C VAL A 68 11.68 0.10 -6.91
N THR A 69 11.59 0.06 -8.23
CA THR A 69 12.52 0.79 -9.09
C THR A 69 11.88 1.99 -9.78
N CYS A 70 10.56 2.12 -9.75
CA CYS A 70 9.87 3.23 -10.39
C CYS A 70 8.66 3.66 -9.57
N MET A 71 8.58 4.96 -9.26
CA MET A 71 7.46 5.56 -8.53
C MET A 71 6.94 6.81 -9.23
N SER A 72 7.13 6.91 -10.55
CA SER A 72 6.75 8.10 -11.30
C SER A 72 5.27 8.39 -11.13
N HIS A 73 4.94 9.63 -10.81
CA HIS A 73 3.55 10.10 -10.69
C HIS A 73 2.70 9.32 -9.71
N MET A 74 3.34 8.67 -8.72
CA MET A 74 2.64 7.81 -7.77
C MET A 74 1.49 8.52 -7.06
N PHE A 75 1.68 9.77 -6.68
CA PHE A 75 0.67 10.56 -5.96
C PHE A 75 0.12 11.71 -6.78
N CYS A 76 0.35 11.72 -8.08
CA CYS A 76 -0.08 12.82 -8.93
C CYS A 76 -1.60 12.95 -8.87
N MET A 77 -2.08 14.16 -8.53
CA MET A 77 -3.50 14.46 -8.43
C MET A 77 -4.26 13.56 -7.45
N ALA A 78 -3.57 12.98 -6.47
CA ALA A 78 -4.19 12.24 -5.38
C ALA A 78 -4.76 13.28 -4.40
N LYS A 79 -6.02 13.59 -4.55
CA LYS A 79 -6.65 14.77 -3.96
C LYS A 79 -6.57 14.81 -2.44
N TYR A 80 -6.68 13.65 -1.81
CA TYR A 80 -6.74 13.58 -0.34
C TYR A 80 -5.44 13.12 0.29
N PHE A 81 -4.37 12.96 -0.51
CA PHE A 81 -3.11 12.50 0.04
C PHE A 81 -2.47 13.60 0.87
N ASN A 82 -2.25 13.31 2.14
CA ASN A 82 -1.60 14.23 3.07
C ASN A 82 -0.92 13.41 4.16
N HIS A 83 -0.27 12.34 3.76
CA HIS A 83 0.32 11.37 4.69
C HIS A 83 1.84 11.43 4.60
N PRO A 84 2.54 11.53 5.73
CA PRO A 84 4.02 11.47 5.70
C PRO A 84 4.48 10.07 5.29
N ILE A 85 5.50 10.04 4.48
CA ILE A 85 6.09 8.78 4.02
C ILE A 85 7.59 8.80 4.19
#